data_10b1b0f7c24aaaf77bc2fac94a2e8739
#
_entry.id   10b1b0f7c24aaaf77bc2fac94a2e8739
#
_cell.length_a   1.000
_cell.length_b   1.000
_cell.length_c   1.000
_cell.angle_alpha   90.00
_cell.angle_beta   90.00
_cell.angle_gamma   90.00
#
_symmetry.space_group_name_H-M   'P 1'
#
loop_
_entity.id
_entity.type
_entity.pdbx_description
1 polymer ?
#
loop_
_entity_poly.entity_id
_entity_poly.type
_entity_poly.pdbx_seq_one_letter_code
_entity_poly.pdbx_strand_id
1 'polypeptide(L)'
;MKEINQQLAVTQQKFSDFYQQNLREIYTQLEPVRHEKIQSVIIRTLVSGAIIFFVWWLCYIDFISSEVYESEGFMKFCGLFLFGAAYLIYEPFESYRTTTKNRVMKIILSFWGKFTYSHEKDIIGDPVLKKSEIFTYFNQTEVDDAFWGHYNGVEIDVSEHDVMIHGDKGNTHIFKGALIMLDFPKKFKGQTVVLNKWRLLNMIWNNPLLIVPLAVMIGILYMPLLFMYDSRRGLGEFDWGMFLPFFIPLMGMIAIFAFLYWAWQRKNPRRATQKVALEGLPFMRRWQILTDDQVEARYILTPVFMEKMLAIKRLFHGKAIDFSFFDNKLLIAVHTRKNLFETTSLFVPALSYHKVREVISQLNSIFSVIDVINENKNNFSE
;
A
#
# COMPACT_ATOMS: atom_id res chain seq x y z
N MET A 1 -10.81 -17.00 -19.08
CA MET A 1 -10.54 -15.60 -19.50
C MET A 1 -11.66 -14.97 -20.31
N LYS A 2 -12.24 -15.63 -21.32
CA LYS A 2 -13.40 -15.09 -22.06
C LYS A 2 -14.61 -14.92 -21.16
N GLU A 3 -14.91 -15.87 -20.28
CA GLU A 3 -16.02 -15.82 -19.33
C GLU A 3 -15.90 -14.69 -18.32
N ILE A 4 -14.72 -14.50 -17.72
CA ILE A 4 -14.46 -13.38 -16.76
C ILE A 4 -14.64 -12.05 -17.46
N ASN A 5 -14.14 -11.88 -18.68
CA ASN A 5 -14.30 -10.64 -19.44
C ASN A 5 -15.78 -10.42 -19.85
N GLN A 6 -16.52 -11.49 -20.11
CA GLN A 6 -17.93 -11.40 -20.47
C GLN A 6 -18.79 -11.06 -19.23
N GLN A 7 -18.50 -11.64 -18.06
CA GLN A 7 -19.12 -11.28 -16.79
C GLN A 7 -18.82 -9.82 -16.40
N LEU A 8 -17.58 -9.36 -16.56
CA LEU A 8 -17.21 -7.97 -16.32
C LEU A 8 -17.98 -7.00 -17.25
N ALA A 9 -18.14 -7.34 -18.52
CA ALA A 9 -18.88 -6.53 -19.48
C ALA A 9 -20.37 -6.43 -19.12
N VAL A 10 -21.00 -7.56 -18.74
CA VAL A 10 -22.40 -7.60 -18.29
C VAL A 10 -22.59 -6.80 -17.01
N THR A 11 -21.67 -6.90 -16.07
CA THR A 11 -21.72 -6.13 -14.81
C THR A 11 -21.54 -4.64 -15.07
N GLN A 12 -20.67 -4.26 -16.00
CA GLN A 12 -20.50 -2.86 -16.40
C GLN A 12 -21.76 -2.28 -17.04
N GLN A 13 -22.47 -3.05 -17.86
CA GLN A 13 -23.72 -2.59 -18.49
C GLN A 13 -24.82 -2.39 -17.42
N LYS A 14 -25.03 -3.40 -16.56
CA LYS A 14 -25.99 -3.31 -15.44
C LYS A 14 -25.68 -2.12 -14.51
N PHE A 15 -24.39 -1.86 -14.28
CA PHE A 15 -24.01 -0.73 -13.47
C PHE A 15 -24.22 0.61 -14.17
N SER A 16 -24.08 0.67 -15.49
CA SER A 16 -24.41 1.89 -16.24
C SER A 16 -25.87 2.29 -16.03
N ASP A 17 -26.78 1.33 -16.07
CA ASP A 17 -28.19 1.56 -15.82
C ASP A 17 -28.45 1.97 -14.36
N PHE A 18 -27.81 1.30 -13.42
CA PHE A 18 -27.85 1.66 -11.99
C PHE A 18 -27.32 3.08 -11.74
N TYR A 19 -26.23 3.49 -12.40
CA TYR A 19 -25.66 4.84 -12.31
C TYR A 19 -26.66 5.89 -12.76
N GLN A 20 -27.32 5.68 -13.91
CA GLN A 20 -28.31 6.61 -14.43
C GLN A 20 -29.50 6.78 -13.50
N GLN A 21 -29.94 5.70 -12.84
CA GLN A 21 -31.11 5.69 -11.97
C GLN A 21 -30.81 6.25 -10.57
N ASN A 22 -29.66 5.95 -10.00
CA ASN A 22 -29.40 6.17 -8.56
C ASN A 22 -28.31 7.21 -8.27
N LEU A 23 -27.33 7.35 -9.15
CA LEU A 23 -26.14 8.17 -8.87
C LEU A 23 -26.12 9.50 -9.64
N ARG A 24 -26.70 9.54 -10.84
CA ARG A 24 -26.66 10.73 -11.71
C ARG A 24 -27.22 11.98 -11.03
N GLU A 25 -28.38 11.84 -10.38
CA GLU A 25 -29.01 12.96 -9.68
C GLU A 25 -28.14 13.49 -8.53
N ILE A 26 -27.53 12.58 -7.77
CA ILE A 26 -26.62 12.95 -6.66
C ILE A 26 -25.39 13.68 -7.16
N TYR A 27 -24.78 13.21 -8.25
CA TYR A 27 -23.65 13.91 -8.87
C TYR A 27 -24.05 15.28 -9.44
N THR A 28 -25.29 15.42 -9.94
CA THR A 28 -25.83 16.73 -10.35
C THR A 28 -25.95 17.69 -9.16
N GLN A 29 -26.38 17.19 -8.00
CA GLN A 29 -26.45 17.99 -6.78
C GLN A 29 -25.07 18.30 -6.19
N LEU A 30 -24.04 17.48 -6.46
CA LEU A 30 -22.66 17.70 -5.99
C LEU A 30 -21.89 18.71 -6.86
N GLU A 31 -22.30 18.94 -8.10
CA GLU A 31 -21.60 19.87 -9.00
C GLU A 31 -21.56 21.32 -8.48
N PRO A 32 -22.66 21.93 -7.98
CA PRO A 32 -22.60 23.25 -7.37
C PRO A 32 -21.70 23.27 -6.12
N VAL A 33 -21.74 22.23 -5.29
CA VAL A 33 -20.83 22.11 -4.12
C VAL A 33 -19.36 22.08 -4.55
N ARG A 34 -19.05 21.37 -5.65
CA ARG A 34 -17.72 21.36 -6.24
C ARG A 34 -17.27 22.76 -6.65
N HIS A 35 -18.13 23.50 -7.35
CA HIS A 35 -17.82 24.88 -7.77
C HIS A 35 -17.59 25.81 -6.58
N GLU A 36 -18.40 25.71 -5.53
CA GLU A 36 -18.20 26.47 -4.28
C GLU A 36 -16.83 26.16 -3.63
N LYS A 37 -16.47 24.86 -3.57
CA LYS A 37 -15.16 24.47 -3.03
C LYS A 37 -14.00 24.91 -3.91
N ILE A 38 -14.13 24.92 -5.25
CA ILE A 38 -13.11 25.45 -6.16
C ILE A 38 -12.94 26.97 -5.91
N GLN A 39 -14.03 27.73 -5.79
CA GLN A 39 -13.95 29.16 -5.46
C GLN A 39 -13.27 29.38 -4.10
N SER A 40 -13.60 28.57 -3.10
CA SER A 40 -12.92 28.59 -1.80
C SER A 40 -11.41 28.34 -1.94
N VAL A 41 -10.99 27.34 -2.73
CA VAL A 41 -9.58 27.08 -2.99
C VAL A 41 -8.90 28.27 -3.65
N ILE A 42 -9.51 28.87 -4.68
CA ILE A 42 -8.96 30.07 -5.36
C ILE A 42 -8.75 31.20 -4.38
N ILE A 43 -9.79 31.54 -3.59
CA ILE A 43 -9.73 32.63 -2.62
C ILE A 43 -8.63 32.34 -1.57
N ARG A 44 -8.61 31.12 -1.00
CA ARG A 44 -7.62 30.71 0.01
C ARG A 44 -6.20 30.69 -0.57
N THR A 45 -6.04 30.32 -1.82
CA THR A 45 -4.73 30.38 -2.52
C THR A 45 -4.25 31.82 -2.67
N LEU A 46 -5.13 32.74 -3.03
CA LEU A 46 -4.81 34.18 -3.12
C LEU A 46 -4.43 34.75 -1.75
N VAL A 47 -5.20 34.42 -0.71
CA VAL A 47 -4.91 34.83 0.67
C VAL A 47 -3.57 34.22 1.14
N SER A 48 -3.34 32.95 0.92
CA SER A 48 -2.06 32.29 1.25
C SER A 48 -0.89 32.90 0.49
N GLY A 49 -1.07 33.22 -0.78
CA GLY A 49 -0.08 33.93 -1.60
C GLY A 49 0.25 35.33 -1.04
N ALA A 50 -0.76 36.07 -0.59
CA ALA A 50 -0.57 37.37 0.06
C ALA A 50 0.19 37.23 1.40
N ILE A 51 -0.14 36.20 2.21
CA ILE A 51 0.57 35.89 3.46
C ILE A 51 2.04 35.53 3.17
N ILE A 52 2.29 34.68 2.21
CA ILE A 52 3.66 34.27 1.81
C ILE A 52 4.44 35.48 1.31
N PHE A 53 3.84 36.32 0.48
CA PHE A 53 4.45 37.56 -0.01
C PHE A 53 4.75 38.53 1.16
N PHE A 54 3.85 38.67 2.11
CA PHE A 54 4.03 39.51 3.28
C PHE A 54 5.19 39.00 4.16
N VAL A 55 5.26 37.72 4.43
CA VAL A 55 6.37 37.08 5.17
C VAL A 55 7.70 37.28 4.41
N TRP A 56 7.70 37.07 3.09
CA TRP A 56 8.88 37.34 2.27
C TRP A 56 9.29 38.80 2.32
N TRP A 57 8.34 39.74 2.26
CA TRP A 57 8.59 41.17 2.39
C TRP A 57 9.22 41.53 3.75
N LEU A 58 8.71 40.96 4.84
CA LEU A 58 9.31 41.16 6.17
C LEU A 58 10.74 40.62 6.21
N CYS A 59 10.99 39.41 5.70
CA CYS A 59 12.32 38.85 5.59
C CYS A 59 13.27 39.72 4.75
N TYR A 60 12.76 40.31 3.68
CA TYR A 60 13.55 41.18 2.82
C TYR A 60 13.96 42.50 3.53
N ILE A 61 13.04 43.09 4.30
CA ILE A 61 13.32 44.29 5.09
C ILE A 61 14.37 44.00 6.19
N ASP A 62 14.20 42.88 6.92
CA ASP A 62 15.12 42.47 7.98
C ASP A 62 16.50 42.09 7.42
N PHE A 63 16.56 41.49 6.23
CA PHE A 63 17.82 41.21 5.54
C PHE A 63 18.66 42.51 5.28
N ILE A 64 17.97 43.62 5.01
CA ILE A 64 18.63 44.93 4.81
C ILE A 64 19.08 45.52 6.17
N SER A 65 18.41 45.22 7.27
CA SER A 65 18.68 45.73 8.62
C SER A 65 19.61 44.88 9.49
N SER A 66 20.05 43.74 9.03
CA SER A 66 21.17 42.87 9.45
C SER A 66 21.23 42.26 10.87
N GLU A 67 20.24 42.47 11.75
CA GLU A 67 20.36 41.97 13.15
C GLU A 67 19.39 40.83 13.54
N VAL A 68 18.30 40.61 12.83
CA VAL A 68 17.22 39.69 13.26
C VAL A 68 17.30 38.29 12.60
N TYR A 69 18.09 38.15 11.54
CA TYR A 69 18.09 36.92 10.70
C TYR A 69 18.63 35.66 11.40
N GLU A 70 19.41 35.81 12.48
CA GLU A 70 20.02 34.68 13.22
C GLU A 70 19.10 34.15 14.36
N SER A 71 17.91 34.72 14.59
CA SER A 71 17.06 34.22 15.66
C SER A 71 16.28 32.96 15.24
N GLU A 72 16.52 31.83 15.92
CA GLU A 72 15.71 30.61 15.76
C GLU A 72 14.20 30.87 15.85
N GLY A 73 13.79 31.90 16.58
CA GLY A 73 12.39 32.30 16.74
C GLY A 73 11.74 32.79 15.45
N PHE A 74 12.48 33.58 14.65
CA PHE A 74 11.99 34.11 13.38
C PHE A 74 11.79 32.99 12.32
N MET A 75 12.73 32.06 12.23
CA MET A 75 12.60 30.91 11.34
C MET A 75 11.39 30.03 11.72
N LYS A 76 11.16 29.81 13.00
CA LYS A 76 9.98 29.07 13.50
C LYS A 76 8.68 29.80 13.19
N PHE A 77 8.66 31.14 13.33
CA PHE A 77 7.51 32.00 12.99
C PHE A 77 7.19 31.91 11.48
N CYS A 78 8.17 32.04 10.59
CA CYS A 78 7.97 31.88 9.15
C CYS A 78 7.46 30.48 8.80
N GLY A 79 8.02 29.45 9.43
CA GLY A 79 7.56 28.07 9.27
C GLY A 79 6.09 27.86 9.64
N LEU A 80 5.63 28.46 10.73
CA LEU A 80 4.23 28.39 11.18
C LEU A 80 3.28 28.99 10.14
N PHE A 81 3.63 30.16 9.57
CA PHE A 81 2.81 30.82 8.54
C PHE A 81 2.76 30.02 7.24
N LEU A 82 3.89 29.43 6.79
CA LEU A 82 3.93 28.58 5.61
C LEU A 82 3.07 27.31 5.83
N PHE A 83 3.15 26.72 7.01
CA PHE A 83 2.34 25.55 7.35
C PHE A 83 0.83 25.90 7.39
N GLY A 84 0.47 27.03 8.01
CA GLY A 84 -0.90 27.54 8.03
C GLY A 84 -1.44 27.82 6.63
N ALA A 85 -0.63 28.42 5.75
CA ALA A 85 -1.00 28.69 4.36
C ALA A 85 -1.24 27.39 3.57
N ALA A 86 -0.38 26.38 3.76
CA ALA A 86 -0.55 25.06 3.14
C ALA A 86 -1.83 24.35 3.63
N TYR A 87 -2.12 24.43 4.92
CA TYR A 87 -3.34 23.85 5.51
C TYR A 87 -4.60 24.52 4.96
N LEU A 88 -4.62 25.85 4.84
CA LEU A 88 -5.75 26.61 4.29
C LEU A 88 -6.10 26.18 2.86
N ILE A 89 -5.09 25.85 2.05
CA ILE A 89 -5.29 25.37 0.67
C ILE A 89 -5.80 23.92 0.67
N TYR A 90 -5.28 23.08 1.57
CA TYR A 90 -5.57 21.64 1.59
C TYR A 90 -6.99 21.31 2.11
N GLU A 91 -7.48 22.01 3.12
CA GLU A 91 -8.75 21.71 3.79
C GLU A 91 -9.98 21.59 2.86
N PRO A 92 -10.22 22.47 1.87
CA PRO A 92 -11.37 22.32 0.98
C PRO A 92 -11.34 21.05 0.12
N PHE A 93 -10.15 20.56 -0.25
CA PHE A 93 -10.00 19.31 -1.00
C PHE A 93 -10.45 18.12 -0.15
N GLU A 94 -9.95 18.04 1.08
CA GLU A 94 -10.27 16.95 1.98
C GLU A 94 -11.74 16.96 2.39
N SER A 95 -12.27 18.14 2.71
CA SER A 95 -13.68 18.32 3.04
C SER A 95 -14.61 17.88 1.90
N TYR A 96 -14.31 18.27 0.65
CA TYR A 96 -15.08 17.84 -0.52
C TYR A 96 -14.98 16.33 -0.75
N ARG A 97 -13.76 15.78 -0.69
CA ARG A 97 -13.47 14.35 -0.85
C ARG A 97 -14.27 13.51 0.14
N THR A 98 -14.12 13.78 1.44
CA THR A 98 -14.75 13.03 2.52
C THR A 98 -16.27 13.09 2.49
N THR A 99 -16.84 14.30 2.31
CA THR A 99 -18.29 14.50 2.23
C THR A 99 -18.90 13.73 1.06
N THR A 100 -18.28 13.83 -0.11
CA THR A 100 -18.76 13.17 -1.33
C THR A 100 -18.60 11.66 -1.23
N LYS A 101 -17.46 11.18 -0.75
CA LYS A 101 -17.16 9.76 -0.58
C LYS A 101 -18.15 9.07 0.34
N ASN A 102 -18.41 9.63 1.52
CA ASN A 102 -19.39 9.13 2.48
C ASN A 102 -20.81 9.00 1.92
N ARG A 103 -21.21 9.92 1.05
CA ARG A 103 -22.54 9.94 0.44
C ARG A 103 -22.65 8.94 -0.72
N VAL A 104 -21.65 8.92 -1.59
CA VAL A 104 -21.68 8.18 -2.86
C VAL A 104 -21.32 6.71 -2.67
N MET A 105 -20.33 6.36 -1.82
CA MET A 105 -19.88 5.00 -1.63
C MET A 105 -20.99 4.08 -1.09
N LYS A 106 -21.82 4.57 -0.19
CA LYS A 106 -22.97 3.79 0.34
C LYS A 106 -23.92 3.35 -0.77
N ILE A 107 -24.15 4.22 -1.76
CA ILE A 107 -25.04 3.94 -2.87
C ILE A 107 -24.35 3.03 -3.88
N ILE A 108 -23.06 3.29 -4.19
CA ILE A 108 -22.30 2.39 -5.08
C ILE A 108 -22.30 0.96 -4.52
N LEU A 109 -22.02 0.79 -3.23
CA LEU A 109 -21.98 -0.53 -2.60
C LEU A 109 -23.35 -1.23 -2.58
N SER A 110 -24.46 -0.49 -2.55
CA SER A 110 -25.81 -1.09 -2.60
C SER A 110 -26.09 -1.86 -3.90
N PHE A 111 -25.29 -1.66 -4.94
CA PHE A 111 -25.35 -2.45 -6.18
C PHE A 111 -25.02 -3.93 -5.97
N TRP A 112 -24.12 -4.24 -5.02
CA TRP A 112 -23.72 -5.61 -4.70
C TRP A 112 -24.48 -6.20 -3.50
N GLY A 113 -25.15 -5.36 -2.70
CA GLY A 113 -25.91 -5.83 -1.54
C GLY A 113 -25.95 -4.82 -0.40
N LYS A 114 -26.26 -5.32 0.80
CA LYS A 114 -26.29 -4.50 2.01
C LYS A 114 -24.90 -4.42 2.62
N PHE A 115 -24.21 -3.32 2.36
CA PHE A 115 -22.91 -3.01 2.94
C PHE A 115 -22.99 -1.77 3.81
N THR A 116 -22.22 -1.79 4.90
CA THR A 116 -21.96 -0.60 5.72
C THR A 116 -20.62 -0.03 5.27
N TYR A 117 -20.58 1.28 5.04
CA TYR A 117 -19.35 2.00 4.68
C TYR A 117 -19.03 3.03 5.77
N SER A 118 -17.75 3.16 6.08
CA SER A 118 -17.22 4.19 6.98
C SER A 118 -15.86 4.66 6.49
N HIS A 119 -15.62 5.93 6.59
CA HIS A 119 -14.30 6.53 6.41
C HIS A 119 -13.54 6.47 7.74
N GLU A 120 -12.26 6.10 7.72
CA GLU A 120 -11.36 6.03 8.88
C GLU A 120 -11.71 5.00 9.97
N LYS A 121 -12.69 4.13 9.77
CA LYS A 121 -13.01 3.10 10.74
C LYS A 121 -12.11 1.88 10.55
N ASP A 122 -11.33 1.56 11.56
CA ASP A 122 -10.57 0.32 11.59
C ASP A 122 -11.48 -0.87 11.90
N ILE A 123 -11.74 -1.71 10.89
CA ILE A 123 -12.51 -2.95 11.00
C ILE A 123 -11.60 -4.19 10.98
N ILE A 124 -10.36 -4.06 10.45
CA ILE A 124 -9.34 -5.10 10.43
C ILE A 124 -8.20 -4.64 11.32
N GLY A 125 -8.40 -4.67 12.63
CA GLY A 125 -7.50 -4.10 13.61
C GLY A 125 -6.10 -4.71 13.64
N ASP A 126 -5.16 -4.00 14.25
CA ASP A 126 -3.78 -4.42 14.46
C ASP A 126 -3.61 -5.86 14.97
N PRO A 127 -4.45 -6.39 15.91
CA PRO A 127 -4.33 -7.77 16.37
C PRO A 127 -4.52 -8.78 15.24
N VAL A 128 -5.44 -8.52 14.30
CA VAL A 128 -5.70 -9.37 13.13
C VAL A 128 -4.52 -9.30 12.17
N LEU A 129 -4.00 -8.10 11.93
CA LEU A 129 -2.82 -7.90 11.07
C LEU A 129 -1.59 -8.61 11.60
N LYS A 130 -1.32 -8.52 12.90
CA LYS A 130 -0.23 -9.23 13.56
C LYS A 130 -0.42 -10.75 13.49
N LYS A 131 -1.64 -11.23 13.72
CA LYS A 131 -1.98 -12.65 13.64
C LYS A 131 -1.87 -13.20 12.23
N SER A 132 -2.13 -12.39 11.20
CA SER A 132 -2.02 -12.82 9.80
C SER A 132 -0.60 -13.18 9.38
N GLU A 133 0.41 -12.68 10.06
CA GLU A 133 1.85 -12.83 9.74
C GLU A 133 2.24 -12.39 8.31
N ILE A 134 1.34 -11.72 7.59
CA ILE A 134 1.68 -11.04 6.33
C ILE A 134 2.73 -9.97 6.61
N PHE A 135 2.53 -9.20 7.69
CA PHE A 135 3.42 -8.12 8.13
C PHE A 135 4.25 -8.59 9.32
N THR A 136 5.58 -8.60 9.18
CA THR A 136 6.48 -9.10 10.24
C THR A 136 6.56 -8.16 11.44
N TYR A 137 6.62 -6.86 11.18
CA TYR A 137 6.70 -5.84 12.22
C TYR A 137 6.12 -4.54 11.69
N PHE A 138 5.31 -3.90 12.49
CA PHE A 138 4.80 -2.54 12.31
C PHE A 138 4.37 -1.98 13.65
N ASN A 139 4.33 -0.68 13.79
CA ASN A 139 3.93 0.00 15.02
C ASN A 139 2.87 1.08 14.78
N GLN A 140 2.52 1.37 13.53
CA GLN A 140 1.49 2.32 13.17
C GLN A 140 0.68 1.82 11.98
N THR A 141 -0.63 1.98 12.04
CA THR A 141 -1.56 1.75 10.93
C THR A 141 -2.47 2.95 10.75
N GLU A 142 -2.74 3.30 9.51
CA GLU A 142 -3.73 4.32 9.15
C GLU A 142 -4.76 3.67 8.23
N VAL A 143 -6.03 4.00 8.45
CA VAL A 143 -7.16 3.47 7.67
C VAL A 143 -7.83 4.64 6.97
N ASP A 144 -8.04 4.51 5.65
CA ASP A 144 -8.77 5.52 4.87
C ASP A 144 -10.24 5.07 4.70
N ASP A 145 -10.49 4.02 3.95
CA ASP A 145 -11.83 3.56 3.63
C ASP A 145 -12.08 2.15 4.17
N ALA A 146 -13.27 1.92 4.69
CA ALA A 146 -13.69 0.60 5.13
C ALA A 146 -15.15 0.32 4.77
N PHE A 147 -15.43 -0.90 4.34
CA PHE A 147 -16.80 -1.39 4.18
C PHE A 147 -16.90 -2.86 4.55
N TRP A 148 -18.04 -3.24 5.09
CA TRP A 148 -18.29 -4.61 5.55
C TRP A 148 -19.74 -4.99 5.33
N GLY A 149 -19.97 -6.28 5.20
CA GLY A 149 -21.30 -6.84 4.95
C GLY A 149 -21.25 -8.28 4.49
N HIS A 150 -22.32 -8.72 3.83
CA HIS A 150 -22.44 -10.08 3.33
C HIS A 150 -22.62 -10.07 1.82
N TYR A 151 -21.85 -10.92 1.14
CA TYR A 151 -21.97 -11.13 -0.29
C TYR A 151 -21.94 -12.64 -0.61
N ASN A 152 -22.96 -13.12 -1.33
CA ASN A 152 -23.10 -14.54 -1.69
C ASN A 152 -22.91 -15.50 -0.50
N GLY A 153 -23.44 -15.11 0.70
CA GLY A 153 -23.38 -15.93 1.92
C GLY A 153 -22.04 -15.96 2.63
N VAL A 154 -21.10 -15.05 2.28
CA VAL A 154 -19.82 -14.85 2.96
C VAL A 154 -19.79 -13.50 3.64
N GLU A 155 -19.33 -13.46 4.87
CA GLU A 155 -19.00 -12.22 5.57
C GLU A 155 -17.70 -11.64 5.03
N ILE A 156 -17.71 -10.34 4.76
CA ILE A 156 -16.61 -9.65 4.09
C ILE A 156 -16.33 -8.36 4.81
N ASP A 157 -15.07 -8.17 5.15
CA ASP A 157 -14.50 -6.90 5.60
C ASP A 157 -13.46 -6.44 4.60
N VAL A 158 -13.60 -5.22 4.11
CA VAL A 158 -12.63 -4.61 3.20
C VAL A 158 -12.24 -3.27 3.76
N SER A 159 -10.93 -3.00 3.85
CA SER A 159 -10.43 -1.70 4.28
C SER A 159 -9.14 -1.32 3.56
N GLU A 160 -8.97 -0.03 3.33
CA GLU A 160 -7.72 0.53 2.82
C GLU A 160 -6.83 0.88 3.99
N HIS A 161 -5.63 0.26 4.02
CA HIS A 161 -4.65 0.44 5.08
C HIS A 161 -3.33 0.99 4.55
N ASP A 162 -2.72 1.85 5.34
CA ASP A 162 -1.31 2.20 5.25
C ASP A 162 -0.61 1.70 6.52
N VAL A 163 0.21 0.65 6.38
CA VAL A 163 0.91 -0.01 7.49
C VAL A 163 2.36 0.47 7.49
N MET A 164 2.81 1.03 8.62
CA MET A 164 4.07 1.74 8.70
C MET A 164 4.90 1.32 9.92
N ILE A 165 6.20 1.60 9.81
CA ILE A 165 7.09 1.71 10.96
C ILE A 165 7.35 3.20 11.17
N HIS A 166 6.84 3.72 12.29
CA HIS A 166 7.18 5.06 12.75
C HIS A 166 8.50 5.02 13.52
N GLY A 167 9.44 5.86 13.14
CA GLY A 167 10.75 6.00 13.77
C GLY A 167 11.19 7.46 13.84
N ASP A 168 12.23 7.75 14.60
CA ASP A 168 12.74 9.11 14.86
C ASP A 168 13.11 9.90 13.60
N LYS A 169 13.40 9.20 12.50
CA LYS A 169 13.79 9.80 11.21
C LYS A 169 12.66 9.84 10.18
N GLY A 170 11.42 9.50 10.59
CA GLY A 170 10.23 9.49 9.72
C GLY A 170 9.59 8.11 9.60
N ASN A 171 8.53 8.05 8.78
CA ASN A 171 7.72 6.86 8.57
C ASN A 171 8.24 6.02 7.41
N THR A 172 8.35 4.72 7.61
CA THR A 172 8.64 3.75 6.55
C THR A 172 7.37 2.96 6.24
N HIS A 173 6.80 3.15 5.05
CA HIS A 173 5.63 2.41 4.59
C HIS A 173 6.01 0.96 4.24
N ILE A 174 5.39 0.00 4.94
CA ILE A 174 5.56 -1.44 4.67
C ILE A 174 4.53 -1.92 3.67
N PHE A 175 3.31 -1.42 3.80
CA PHE A 175 2.17 -1.76 2.97
C PHE A 175 1.26 -0.55 2.83
N LYS A 176 0.81 -0.32 1.60
CA LYS A 176 -0.32 0.56 1.31
C LYS A 176 -1.21 -0.13 0.31
N GLY A 177 -2.52 -0.24 0.63
CA GLY A 177 -3.47 -0.88 -0.25
C GLY A 177 -4.70 -1.45 0.43
N ALA A 178 -5.44 -2.30 -0.29
CA ALA A 178 -6.64 -2.94 0.22
C ALA A 178 -6.32 -4.22 0.99
N LEU A 179 -6.91 -4.34 2.15
CA LEU A 179 -7.06 -5.58 2.91
C LEU A 179 -8.48 -6.11 2.70
N ILE A 180 -8.60 -7.37 2.34
CA ILE A 180 -9.87 -8.06 2.14
C ILE A 180 -9.87 -9.26 3.07
N MET A 181 -10.74 -9.26 4.06
CA MET A 181 -10.89 -10.36 5.00
C MET A 181 -12.20 -11.08 4.70
N LEU A 182 -12.12 -12.38 4.61
CA LEU A 182 -13.24 -13.27 4.31
C LEU A 182 -13.35 -14.35 5.38
N ASP A 183 -14.58 -14.63 5.81
CA ASP A 183 -14.83 -15.78 6.66
C ASP A 183 -14.83 -17.07 5.83
N PHE A 184 -13.98 -17.99 6.25
CA PHE A 184 -13.85 -19.30 5.61
C PHE A 184 -14.71 -20.34 6.35
N PRO A 185 -15.39 -21.25 5.65
CA PRO A 185 -16.29 -22.20 6.29
C PRO A 185 -15.58 -23.21 7.19
N LYS A 186 -14.29 -23.42 6.99
CA LYS A 186 -13.46 -24.34 7.74
C LYS A 186 -12.51 -23.60 8.68
N LYS A 187 -12.41 -24.09 9.91
CA LYS A 187 -11.39 -23.63 10.85
C LYS A 187 -10.06 -24.31 10.54
N PHE A 188 -9.03 -23.49 10.27
CA PHE A 188 -7.68 -23.94 10.04
C PHE A 188 -7.02 -24.34 11.38
N LYS A 189 -6.27 -25.44 11.37
CA LYS A 189 -5.51 -25.91 12.54
C LYS A 189 -4.21 -25.14 12.70
N GLY A 190 -3.58 -24.86 11.58
CA GLY A 190 -2.34 -24.12 11.47
C GLY A 190 -2.49 -22.77 10.79
N GLN A 191 -1.36 -22.14 10.56
CA GLN A 191 -1.27 -20.88 9.83
C GLN A 191 -0.51 -21.08 8.51
N THR A 192 -1.09 -20.62 7.42
CA THR A 192 -0.45 -20.66 6.10
C THR A 192 -0.41 -19.27 5.51
N VAL A 193 0.81 -18.78 5.22
CA VAL A 193 1.05 -17.46 4.66
C VAL A 193 1.68 -17.59 3.28
N VAL A 194 1.11 -16.92 2.29
CA VAL A 194 1.54 -16.94 0.89
C VAL A 194 2.01 -15.54 0.51
N LEU A 195 3.31 -15.33 0.47
CA LEU A 195 3.94 -14.02 0.29
C LEU A 195 4.46 -13.85 -1.14
N ASN A 196 4.18 -12.72 -1.75
CA ASN A 196 4.69 -12.38 -3.06
C ASN A 196 6.20 -12.11 -2.99
N LYS A 197 6.99 -12.84 -3.81
CA LYS A 197 8.46 -12.73 -3.82
C LYS A 197 8.95 -11.34 -4.23
N TRP A 198 8.25 -10.64 -5.10
CA TRP A 198 8.59 -9.28 -5.51
C TRP A 198 8.50 -8.26 -4.36
N ARG A 199 7.60 -8.50 -3.40
CA ARG A 199 7.52 -7.68 -2.19
C ARG A 199 8.78 -7.78 -1.36
N LEU A 200 9.31 -8.98 -1.19
CA LEU A 200 10.56 -9.21 -0.44
C LEU A 200 11.72 -8.45 -1.08
N LEU A 201 11.83 -8.45 -2.40
CA LEU A 201 12.84 -7.68 -3.13
C LEU A 201 12.61 -6.17 -2.98
N ASN A 202 11.37 -5.69 -3.06
CA ASN A 202 11.05 -4.27 -2.88
C ASN A 202 11.28 -3.79 -1.45
N MET A 203 11.03 -4.62 -0.42
CA MET A 203 11.38 -4.29 0.97
C MET A 203 12.90 -4.12 1.14
N ILE A 204 13.70 -4.98 0.51
CA ILE A 204 15.16 -4.86 0.51
C ILE A 204 15.57 -3.58 -0.23
N TRP A 205 15.00 -3.34 -1.41
CA TRP A 205 15.36 -2.19 -2.26
C TRP A 205 14.91 -0.83 -1.73
N ASN A 206 13.81 -0.76 -0.98
CA ASN A 206 13.32 0.48 -0.39
C ASN A 206 13.83 0.73 1.04
N ASN A 207 14.66 -0.17 1.59
CA ASN A 207 15.25 0.04 2.91
C ASN A 207 16.63 0.71 2.78
N PRO A 208 16.77 2.03 3.11
CA PRO A 208 18.03 2.75 2.99
C PRO A 208 19.13 2.12 3.85
N LEU A 209 18.78 1.44 4.95
CA LEU A 209 19.72 0.70 5.80
C LEU A 209 20.35 -0.50 5.08
N LEU A 210 19.74 -1.02 4.01
CA LEU A 210 20.27 -2.11 3.20
C LEU A 210 20.91 -1.62 1.91
N ILE A 211 20.40 -0.53 1.32
CA ILE A 211 20.92 0.03 0.06
C ILE A 211 22.26 0.72 0.28
N VAL A 212 22.42 1.50 1.36
CA VAL A 212 23.65 2.21 1.65
C VAL A 212 24.84 1.25 1.81
N PRO A 213 24.76 0.18 2.62
CA PRO A 213 25.85 -0.80 2.69
C PRO A 213 26.12 -1.50 1.36
N LEU A 214 25.07 -1.81 0.59
CA LEU A 214 25.21 -2.44 -0.73
C LEU A 214 25.92 -1.50 -1.72
N ALA A 215 25.56 -0.22 -1.73
CA ALA A 215 26.19 0.79 -2.57
C ALA A 215 27.67 1.01 -2.18
N VAL A 216 27.96 1.05 -0.88
CA VAL A 216 29.33 1.14 -0.35
C VAL A 216 30.12 -0.12 -0.73
N MET A 217 29.53 -1.31 -0.60
CA MET A 217 30.15 -2.58 -1.00
C MET A 217 30.49 -2.59 -2.50
N ILE A 218 29.55 -2.15 -3.35
CA ILE A 218 29.79 -2.04 -4.80
C ILE A 218 30.90 -1.03 -5.07
N GLY A 219 30.93 0.12 -4.39
CA GLY A 219 31.98 1.14 -4.52
C GLY A 219 33.36 0.60 -4.14
N ILE A 220 33.47 -0.13 -3.03
CA ILE A 220 34.72 -0.76 -2.60
C ILE A 220 35.19 -1.85 -3.56
N LEU A 221 34.26 -2.64 -4.12
CA LEU A 221 34.59 -3.64 -5.15
C LEU A 221 34.99 -3.00 -6.48
N TYR A 222 34.49 -1.80 -6.78
CA TYR A 222 34.82 -1.08 -8.01
C TYR A 222 36.18 -0.32 -7.92
N MET A 223 36.61 0.05 -6.71
CA MET A 223 37.90 0.75 -6.49
C MET A 223 39.12 0.00 -7.05
N PRO A 224 39.31 -1.32 -6.82
CA PRO A 224 40.39 -2.08 -7.42
C PRO A 224 40.38 -2.09 -8.95
N LEU A 225 39.18 -2.14 -9.55
CA LEU A 225 38.98 -2.11 -11.01
C LEU A 225 39.40 -0.75 -11.60
N LEU A 226 39.06 0.35 -10.92
CA LEU A 226 39.50 1.70 -11.31
C LEU A 226 41.03 1.84 -11.21
N PHE A 227 41.63 1.29 -10.16
CA PHE A 227 43.06 1.32 -9.96
C PHE A 227 43.79 0.47 -11.02
N MET A 228 43.24 -0.70 -11.39
CA MET A 228 43.76 -1.55 -12.49
C MET A 228 43.65 -0.83 -13.85
N TYR A 229 42.59 -0.03 -14.05
CA TYR A 229 42.42 0.75 -15.27
C TYR A 229 43.47 1.88 -15.37
N ASP A 230 43.80 2.52 -14.27
CA ASP A 230 44.80 3.62 -14.22
C ASP A 230 46.25 3.09 -14.26
N SER A 231 46.51 1.89 -13.71
CA SER A 231 47.82 1.23 -13.75
C SER A 231 48.23 0.74 -15.14
N ARG A 232 47.38 0.74 -16.16
CA ARG A 232 47.81 0.56 -17.57
C ARG A 232 48.76 1.65 -18.07
N ARG A 233 48.98 2.71 -17.29
CA ARG A 233 49.94 3.78 -17.59
C ARG A 233 51.30 3.63 -16.97
N GLY A 234 51.57 2.63 -16.11
CA GLY A 234 52.85 2.37 -15.53
C GLY A 234 52.82 1.14 -14.61
N LEU A 235 53.43 0.08 -15.05
CA LEU A 235 53.48 -1.23 -14.43
C LEU A 235 54.11 -1.20 -13.04
N GLY A 236 53.30 -1.18 -11.99
CA GLY A 236 53.64 -1.68 -10.65
C GLY A 236 53.01 -3.02 -10.43
N GLU A 237 53.68 -3.96 -9.77
CA GLU A 237 53.10 -5.23 -9.36
C GLU A 237 51.87 -4.97 -8.48
N PHE A 238 50.77 -5.72 -8.72
CA PHE A 238 49.53 -5.59 -7.97
C PHE A 238 49.74 -6.13 -6.55
N ASP A 239 49.88 -5.21 -5.58
CA ASP A 239 50.06 -5.57 -4.17
C ASP A 239 48.73 -5.75 -3.47
N TRP A 240 48.36 -7.00 -3.20
CA TRP A 240 47.18 -7.36 -2.41
C TRP A 240 47.20 -6.79 -0.99
N GLY A 241 48.37 -6.50 -0.43
CA GLY A 241 48.52 -5.89 0.88
C GLY A 241 47.88 -4.51 0.98
N MET A 242 47.80 -3.79 -0.14
CA MET A 242 47.17 -2.47 -0.21
C MET A 242 45.63 -2.52 -0.05
N PHE A 243 45.01 -3.66 -0.34
CA PHE A 243 43.57 -3.83 -0.29
C PHE A 243 43.07 -4.48 1.02
N LEU A 244 43.95 -5.17 1.77
CA LEU A 244 43.63 -5.80 3.04
C LEU A 244 42.94 -4.84 4.05
N PRO A 245 43.42 -3.57 4.22
CA PRO A 245 42.80 -2.62 5.12
C PRO A 245 41.36 -2.25 4.77
N PHE A 246 40.93 -2.45 3.51
CA PHE A 246 39.58 -2.20 3.07
C PHE A 246 38.67 -3.44 3.19
N PHE A 247 39.24 -4.65 2.98
CA PHE A 247 38.48 -5.89 3.10
C PHE A 247 38.11 -6.24 4.55
N ILE A 248 38.97 -5.99 5.50
CA ILE A 248 38.72 -6.30 6.91
C ILE A 248 37.53 -5.51 7.47
N PRO A 249 37.44 -4.16 7.32
CA PRO A 249 36.27 -3.38 7.73
C PRO A 249 35.00 -3.79 6.99
N LEU A 250 35.10 -4.13 5.70
CA LEU A 250 33.97 -4.59 4.90
C LEU A 250 33.37 -5.90 5.44
N MET A 251 34.22 -6.88 5.72
CA MET A 251 33.80 -8.15 6.34
C MET A 251 33.20 -7.95 7.73
N GLY A 252 33.81 -7.06 8.54
CA GLY A 252 33.24 -6.64 9.82
C GLY A 252 31.86 -6.02 9.71
N MET A 253 31.68 -5.12 8.74
CA MET A 253 30.39 -4.48 8.49
C MET A 253 29.33 -5.52 8.03
N ILE A 254 29.67 -6.43 7.13
CA ILE A 254 28.77 -7.52 6.70
C ILE A 254 28.39 -8.39 7.90
N ALA A 255 29.34 -8.75 8.76
CA ALA A 255 29.09 -9.53 9.97
C ALA A 255 28.15 -8.81 10.95
N ILE A 256 28.35 -7.49 11.16
CA ILE A 256 27.46 -6.66 11.99
C ILE A 256 26.04 -6.61 11.40
N PHE A 257 25.90 -6.41 10.10
CA PHE A 257 24.58 -6.40 9.46
C PHE A 257 23.91 -7.78 9.51
N ALA A 258 24.65 -8.85 9.29
CA ALA A 258 24.13 -10.21 9.45
C ALA A 258 23.68 -10.48 10.89
N PHE A 259 24.43 -10.02 11.88
CA PHE A 259 24.07 -10.12 13.30
C PHE A 259 22.85 -9.27 13.64
N LEU A 260 22.76 -8.03 13.17
CA LEU A 260 21.60 -7.16 13.39
C LEU A 260 20.35 -7.73 12.73
N TYR A 261 20.47 -8.28 11.52
CA TYR A 261 19.38 -8.95 10.82
C TYR A 261 18.93 -10.21 11.57
N TRP A 262 19.87 -11.03 12.06
CA TRP A 262 19.57 -12.20 12.87
C TRP A 262 18.90 -11.84 14.19
N ALA A 263 19.39 -10.81 14.91
CA ALA A 263 18.82 -10.31 16.14
C ALA A 263 17.39 -9.74 15.90
N TRP A 264 17.18 -9.07 14.80
CA TRP A 264 15.86 -8.57 14.41
C TRP A 264 14.87 -9.71 14.10
N GLN A 265 15.31 -10.76 13.38
CA GLN A 265 14.48 -11.95 13.15
C GLN A 265 14.11 -12.65 14.47
N ARG A 266 15.02 -12.66 15.44
CA ARG A 266 14.78 -13.31 16.74
C ARG A 266 13.79 -12.55 17.61
N LYS A 267 13.67 -11.23 17.44
CA LYS A 267 12.67 -10.39 18.12
C LYS A 267 11.25 -10.55 17.56
N ASN A 268 11.12 -10.98 16.32
CA ASN A 268 9.84 -11.08 15.61
C ASN A 268 9.67 -12.48 14.99
N PRO A 269 9.54 -13.53 15.80
CA PRO A 269 9.39 -14.88 15.29
C PRO A 269 8.03 -15.04 14.62
N ARG A 270 8.01 -15.52 13.37
CA ARG A 270 6.80 -16.02 12.74
C ARG A 270 6.48 -17.42 13.26
N ARG A 271 5.22 -17.77 13.42
CA ARG A 271 4.77 -19.14 13.67
C ARG A 271 4.96 -19.99 12.42
N ALA A 272 4.53 -19.47 11.28
CA ALA A 272 4.69 -20.10 9.97
C ALA A 272 6.15 -20.00 9.49
N THR A 273 6.99 -20.92 9.91
CA THR A 273 8.44 -20.92 9.61
C THR A 273 8.85 -21.92 8.54
N GLN A 274 8.03 -22.96 8.32
CA GLN A 274 8.36 -24.03 7.37
C GLN A 274 8.01 -23.60 5.93
N LYS A 275 8.99 -23.70 5.04
CA LYS A 275 8.74 -23.46 3.61
C LYS A 275 8.11 -24.70 2.98
N VAL A 276 7.05 -24.49 2.23
CA VAL A 276 6.39 -25.54 1.45
C VAL A 276 6.73 -25.39 -0.01
N ALA A 277 7.19 -26.48 -0.63
CA ALA A 277 7.33 -26.60 -2.07
C ALA A 277 6.12 -27.36 -2.63
N LEU A 278 5.42 -26.73 -3.58
CA LEU A 278 4.30 -27.34 -4.31
C LEU A 278 4.69 -27.54 -5.79
N GLU A 279 3.98 -28.44 -6.48
CA GLU A 279 4.28 -28.77 -7.86
C GLU A 279 3.92 -27.67 -8.89
N GLY A 280 3.16 -26.66 -8.49
CA GLY A 280 2.72 -25.56 -9.34
C GLY A 280 3.83 -24.56 -9.66
N LEU A 281 4.71 -24.82 -10.65
CA LEU A 281 5.82 -23.94 -11.03
C LEU A 281 5.44 -22.47 -11.29
N PRO A 282 4.34 -22.13 -12.01
CA PRO A 282 3.97 -20.72 -12.23
C PRO A 282 3.60 -20.00 -10.94
N PHE A 283 2.99 -20.71 -10.00
CA PHE A 283 2.63 -20.20 -8.69
C PHE A 283 3.88 -20.01 -7.83
N MET A 284 4.71 -21.05 -7.71
CA MET A 284 5.93 -21.03 -6.89
C MET A 284 6.98 -20.01 -7.37
N ARG A 285 6.97 -19.63 -8.65
CA ARG A 285 7.82 -18.53 -9.15
C ARG A 285 7.43 -17.17 -8.58
N ARG A 286 6.15 -16.96 -8.26
CA ARG A 286 5.61 -15.68 -7.82
C ARG A 286 5.47 -15.56 -6.31
N TRP A 287 5.16 -16.66 -5.62
CA TRP A 287 4.90 -16.71 -4.19
C TRP A 287 5.85 -17.64 -3.45
N GLN A 288 6.07 -17.31 -2.20
CA GLN A 288 6.70 -18.15 -1.20
C GLN A 288 5.61 -18.54 -0.21
N ILE A 289 5.52 -19.83 0.10
CA ILE A 289 4.57 -20.37 1.07
C ILE A 289 5.32 -20.65 2.36
N LEU A 290 4.80 -20.15 3.46
CA LEU A 290 5.26 -20.41 4.82
C LEU A 290 4.10 -20.99 5.61
N THR A 291 4.33 -22.03 6.40
CA THR A 291 3.30 -22.67 7.22
C THR A 291 3.89 -23.27 8.48
N ASP A 292 3.06 -23.52 9.48
CA ASP A 292 3.35 -24.35 10.62
C ASP A 292 2.82 -25.79 10.47
N ASP A 293 1.85 -26.01 9.53
CA ASP A 293 1.32 -27.33 9.17
C ASP A 293 1.40 -27.56 7.64
N GLN A 294 2.37 -28.38 7.22
CA GLN A 294 2.59 -28.69 5.80
C GLN A 294 1.46 -29.50 5.17
N VAL A 295 0.76 -30.33 5.94
CA VAL A 295 -0.32 -31.17 5.45
C VAL A 295 -1.51 -30.30 5.14
N GLU A 296 -1.89 -29.42 6.08
CA GLU A 296 -2.98 -28.48 5.89
C GLU A 296 -2.71 -27.49 4.76
N ALA A 297 -1.48 -26.95 4.66
CA ALA A 297 -1.10 -26.06 3.58
C ALA A 297 -1.28 -26.69 2.19
N ARG A 298 -0.94 -27.95 2.02
CA ARG A 298 -1.15 -28.69 0.75
C ARG A 298 -2.63 -28.97 0.50
N TYR A 299 -3.41 -29.19 1.53
CA TYR A 299 -4.85 -29.36 1.43
C TYR A 299 -5.55 -28.07 0.98
N ILE A 300 -5.13 -26.92 1.52
CA ILE A 300 -5.67 -25.60 1.16
C ILE A 300 -5.24 -25.20 -0.24
N LEU A 301 -3.94 -25.32 -0.54
CA LEU A 301 -3.34 -24.87 -1.78
C LEU A 301 -3.36 -25.95 -2.87
N THR A 302 -4.56 -26.42 -3.18
CA THR A 302 -4.77 -27.34 -4.32
C THR A 302 -4.38 -26.67 -5.65
N PRO A 303 -4.06 -27.44 -6.71
CA PRO A 303 -3.78 -26.86 -8.03
C PRO A 303 -4.87 -25.93 -8.54
N VAL A 304 -6.14 -26.28 -8.33
CA VAL A 304 -7.30 -25.46 -8.69
C VAL A 304 -7.28 -24.13 -7.92
N PHE A 305 -7.04 -24.17 -6.62
CA PHE A 305 -7.00 -22.95 -5.80
C PHE A 305 -5.81 -22.06 -6.16
N MET A 306 -4.64 -22.62 -6.42
CA MET A 306 -3.47 -21.89 -6.90
C MET A 306 -3.73 -21.18 -8.23
N GLU A 307 -4.47 -21.84 -9.17
CA GLU A 307 -4.87 -21.21 -10.43
C GLU A 307 -5.81 -20.02 -10.20
N LYS A 308 -6.74 -20.15 -9.25
CA LYS A 308 -7.64 -19.06 -8.85
C LYS A 308 -6.88 -17.89 -8.22
N MET A 309 -5.91 -18.13 -7.35
CA MET A 309 -5.03 -17.07 -6.81
C MET A 309 -4.25 -16.36 -7.93
N LEU A 310 -3.83 -17.08 -8.98
CA LEU A 310 -3.24 -16.49 -10.17
C LEU A 310 -4.26 -15.63 -10.96
N ALA A 311 -5.52 -16.03 -11.01
CA ALA A 311 -6.60 -15.25 -11.63
C ALA A 311 -6.87 -13.97 -10.84
N ILE A 312 -6.96 -14.05 -9.51
CA ILE A 312 -7.09 -12.87 -8.62
C ILE A 312 -5.98 -11.84 -8.89
N LYS A 313 -4.73 -12.29 -9.01
CA LYS A 313 -3.63 -11.39 -9.36
C LYS A 313 -3.84 -10.65 -10.69
N ARG A 314 -4.46 -11.29 -11.67
CA ARG A 314 -4.79 -10.65 -12.96
C ARG A 314 -5.88 -9.59 -12.83
N LEU A 315 -6.90 -9.84 -12.00
CA LEU A 315 -7.97 -8.86 -11.70
C LEU A 315 -7.40 -7.55 -11.13
N PHE A 316 -6.36 -7.64 -10.32
CA PHE A 316 -5.68 -6.46 -9.78
C PHE A 316 -4.52 -5.96 -10.66
N HIS A 317 -4.56 -6.21 -11.96
CA HIS A 317 -3.55 -5.73 -12.94
C HIS A 317 -2.10 -6.09 -12.57
N GLY A 318 -1.91 -7.29 -12.01
CA GLY A 318 -0.58 -7.80 -11.69
C GLY A 318 0.09 -7.19 -10.46
N LYS A 319 -0.62 -6.40 -9.64
CA LYS A 319 -0.12 -5.88 -8.37
C LYS A 319 0.35 -7.02 -7.46
N ALA A 320 1.21 -6.72 -6.50
CA ALA A 320 1.60 -7.70 -5.49
C ALA A 320 0.40 -8.01 -4.59
N ILE A 321 0.17 -9.29 -4.36
CA ILE A 321 -0.91 -9.79 -3.51
C ILE A 321 -0.32 -10.84 -2.60
N ASP A 322 -0.64 -10.73 -1.31
CA ASP A 322 -0.30 -11.71 -0.27
C ASP A 322 -1.58 -12.30 0.29
N PHE A 323 -1.49 -13.53 0.80
CA PHE A 323 -2.63 -14.23 1.40
C PHE A 323 -2.21 -14.83 2.75
N SER A 324 -3.14 -14.87 3.69
CA SER A 324 -2.95 -15.55 4.97
C SER A 324 -4.21 -16.29 5.38
N PHE A 325 -4.04 -17.56 5.71
CA PHE A 325 -5.07 -18.44 6.23
C PHE A 325 -4.78 -18.70 7.70
N PHE A 326 -5.71 -18.33 8.56
CA PHE A 326 -5.59 -18.50 10.03
C PHE A 326 -6.99 -18.54 10.66
N ASP A 327 -7.15 -19.31 11.72
CA ASP A 327 -8.45 -19.56 12.36
C ASP A 327 -9.50 -20.05 11.34
N ASN A 328 -10.54 -19.26 11.11
CA ASN A 328 -11.54 -19.43 10.05
C ASN A 328 -11.50 -18.27 9.04
N LYS A 329 -10.37 -17.59 8.89
CA LYS A 329 -10.27 -16.36 8.09
C LYS A 329 -9.25 -16.50 6.97
N LEU A 330 -9.58 -15.87 5.83
CA LEU A 330 -8.66 -15.61 4.75
C LEU A 330 -8.46 -14.11 4.66
N LEU A 331 -7.25 -13.64 4.93
CA LEU A 331 -6.84 -12.27 4.69
C LEU A 331 -6.07 -12.16 3.39
N ILE A 332 -6.49 -11.27 2.51
CA ILE A 332 -5.87 -10.96 1.23
C ILE A 332 -5.35 -9.51 1.30
N ALA A 333 -4.07 -9.32 1.08
CA ALA A 333 -3.45 -8.00 1.05
C ALA A 333 -3.06 -7.63 -0.38
N VAL A 334 -3.74 -6.64 -0.96
CA VAL A 334 -3.50 -6.12 -2.32
C VAL A 334 -2.69 -4.85 -2.24
N HIS A 335 -1.42 -4.91 -2.63
CA HIS A 335 -0.53 -3.76 -2.60
C HIS A 335 -0.88 -2.75 -3.69
N THR A 336 -1.09 -1.50 -3.30
CA THR A 336 -1.23 -0.36 -4.23
C THR A 336 -0.58 0.88 -3.63
N ARG A 337 -0.09 1.78 -4.49
CA ARG A 337 0.42 3.09 -4.05
C ARG A 337 -0.62 4.19 -4.22
N LYS A 338 -1.74 3.90 -4.90
CA LYS A 338 -2.82 4.85 -5.14
C LYS A 338 -3.89 4.65 -4.08
N ASN A 339 -4.50 5.73 -3.63
CA ASN A 339 -5.72 5.66 -2.84
C ASN A 339 -6.80 4.97 -3.68
N LEU A 340 -7.49 4.04 -3.06
CA LEU A 340 -8.59 3.30 -3.65
C LEU A 340 -9.92 4.02 -3.40
N PHE A 341 -10.97 3.57 -4.08
CA PHE A 341 -12.35 4.03 -3.86
C PHE A 341 -12.56 5.54 -3.98
N GLU A 342 -11.70 6.25 -4.75
CA GLU A 342 -11.83 7.68 -5.00
C GLU A 342 -12.97 7.96 -5.99
N THR A 343 -14.14 8.32 -5.48
CA THR A 343 -15.36 8.54 -6.27
C THR A 343 -15.39 9.86 -7.00
N THR A 344 -14.63 10.85 -6.52
CA THR A 344 -14.63 12.23 -7.05
C THR A 344 -13.24 12.86 -6.97
N SER A 345 -13.10 13.96 -7.69
CA SER A 345 -11.94 14.85 -7.61
C SER A 345 -12.42 16.28 -7.79
N LEU A 346 -11.88 17.22 -7.05
CA LEU A 346 -12.24 18.62 -7.17
C LEU A 346 -11.95 19.17 -8.58
N PHE A 347 -10.92 18.66 -9.26
CA PHE A 347 -10.51 19.10 -10.60
C PHE A 347 -11.24 18.40 -11.76
N VAL A 348 -12.06 17.40 -11.46
CA VAL A 348 -12.81 16.65 -12.47
C VAL A 348 -14.30 16.94 -12.24
N PRO A 349 -15.09 17.29 -13.29
CA PRO A 349 -16.53 17.47 -13.15
C PRO A 349 -17.19 16.30 -12.44
N ALA A 350 -18.07 16.57 -11.48
CA ALA A 350 -18.73 15.53 -10.67
C ALA A 350 -19.52 14.54 -11.56
N LEU A 351 -20.10 15.02 -12.66
CA LEU A 351 -20.81 14.20 -13.65
C LEU A 351 -19.89 13.32 -14.51
N SER A 352 -18.56 13.44 -14.36
CA SER A 352 -17.62 12.60 -15.12
C SER A 352 -17.70 11.15 -14.64
N TYR A 353 -18.22 10.28 -15.49
CA TYR A 353 -18.34 8.84 -15.22
C TYR A 353 -16.99 8.12 -15.01
N HIS A 354 -15.88 8.76 -15.39
CA HIS A 354 -14.55 8.14 -15.37
C HIS A 354 -14.14 7.68 -13.97
N LYS A 355 -14.27 8.55 -12.94
CA LYS A 355 -13.91 8.21 -11.55
C LYS A 355 -14.78 7.11 -10.96
N VAL A 356 -16.07 7.19 -11.19
CA VAL A 356 -17.02 6.16 -10.78
C VAL A 356 -16.69 4.81 -11.41
N ARG A 357 -16.38 4.80 -12.71
CA ARG A 357 -15.98 3.61 -13.46
C ARG A 357 -14.70 2.96 -12.87
N GLU A 358 -13.73 3.79 -12.44
CA GLU A 358 -12.51 3.30 -11.79
C GLU A 358 -12.84 2.58 -10.48
N VAL A 359 -13.66 3.18 -9.61
CA VAL A 359 -14.11 2.57 -8.34
C VAL A 359 -14.86 1.27 -8.58
N ILE A 360 -15.76 1.24 -9.57
CA ILE A 360 -16.49 0.02 -9.92
C ILE A 360 -15.57 -1.08 -10.39
N SER A 361 -14.56 -0.76 -11.18
CA SER A 361 -13.58 -1.75 -11.62
C SER A 361 -12.81 -2.33 -10.42
N GLN A 362 -12.48 -1.51 -9.40
CA GLN A 362 -11.85 -1.95 -8.16
C GLN A 362 -12.79 -2.86 -7.37
N LEU A 363 -14.04 -2.44 -7.14
CA LEU A 363 -15.05 -3.23 -6.42
C LEU A 363 -15.37 -4.53 -7.14
N ASN A 364 -15.56 -4.50 -8.47
CA ASN A 364 -15.76 -5.72 -9.26
C ASN A 364 -14.60 -6.70 -9.09
N SER A 365 -13.35 -6.22 -9.04
CA SER A 365 -12.20 -7.06 -8.79
C SER A 365 -12.27 -7.72 -7.42
N ILE A 366 -12.69 -6.98 -6.38
CA ILE A 366 -12.87 -7.49 -5.02
C ILE A 366 -13.98 -8.55 -4.97
N PHE A 367 -15.17 -8.23 -5.49
CA PHE A 367 -16.30 -9.16 -5.46
C PHE A 367 -16.06 -10.41 -6.32
N SER A 368 -15.35 -10.27 -7.45
CA SER A 368 -14.93 -11.43 -8.26
C SER A 368 -13.95 -12.36 -7.52
N VAL A 369 -13.14 -11.85 -6.60
CA VAL A 369 -12.31 -12.69 -5.71
C VAL A 369 -13.20 -13.61 -4.88
N ILE A 370 -14.27 -13.06 -4.35
CA ILE A 370 -15.18 -13.78 -3.48
C ILE A 370 -15.93 -14.87 -4.27
N ASP A 371 -16.39 -14.52 -5.47
CA ASP A 371 -17.03 -15.51 -6.36
C ASP A 371 -16.09 -16.67 -6.67
N VAL A 372 -14.84 -16.35 -7.00
CA VAL A 372 -13.78 -17.34 -7.25
C VAL A 372 -13.51 -18.24 -6.03
N ILE A 373 -13.57 -17.70 -4.81
CA ILE A 373 -13.40 -18.47 -3.58
C ILE A 373 -14.63 -19.31 -3.28
N ASN A 374 -15.83 -18.75 -3.44
CA ASN A 374 -17.10 -19.44 -3.17
C ASN A 374 -17.35 -20.66 -4.06
N GLU A 375 -16.96 -20.59 -5.34
CA GLU A 375 -17.04 -21.76 -6.22
C GLU A 375 -16.28 -22.98 -5.69
N ASN A 376 -15.33 -22.79 -4.77
CA ASN A 376 -14.57 -23.87 -4.12
C ASN A 376 -15.12 -24.25 -2.75
N LYS A 377 -16.12 -23.55 -2.20
CA LYS A 377 -16.68 -23.85 -0.89
C LYS A 377 -17.14 -25.32 -0.78
N ASN A 378 -17.69 -25.86 -1.87
CA ASN A 378 -18.15 -27.24 -1.93
C ASN A 378 -16.99 -28.26 -1.90
N ASN A 379 -15.78 -27.85 -2.30
CA ASN A 379 -14.60 -28.71 -2.27
C ASN A 379 -13.88 -28.73 -0.91
N PHE A 380 -14.22 -27.81 0.00
CA PHE A 380 -13.65 -27.71 1.35
C PHE A 380 -14.62 -28.23 2.43
N SER A 381 -15.85 -28.59 2.07
CA SER A 381 -16.90 -29.09 2.99
C SER A 381 -16.88 -30.60 3.19
N GLU A 382 -16.06 -31.32 2.47
CA GLU A 382 -15.75 -32.74 2.67
C GLU A 382 -14.42 -32.89 3.45
#